data_5887c68e5b2f2e4f03e241b649bd9e02
#
_entry.id   5887c68e5b2f2e4f03e241b649bd9e02
#
_cell.length_a   1.000
_cell.length_b   1.000
_cell.length_c   1.000
_cell.angle_alpha   90.00
_cell.angle_beta   90.00
_cell.angle_gamma   90.00
#
_symmetry.space_group_name_H-M   'P 1'
#
loop_
_entity.id
_entity.type
_entity.pdbx_description
1 polymer ?
#
loop_
_entity_poly.entity_id
_entity_poly.type
_entity_poly.pdbx_seq_one_letter_code
_entity_poly.pdbx_strand_id
1 'polypeptide(L)' 'MELTSKQRAQLRGLANTIDTIIHIGKDGIGENLVKQTDDALEARELIKGRVLENNIEYDARLAAQELAKATRSEVVQVI' A
#
# COMPACT_ATOMS: atom_id res chain seq x y z
N MET A 1 11.91 -5.97 -7.85
CA MET A 1 13.05 -5.03 -7.67
C MET A 1 13.05 -4.49 -6.24
N GLU A 2 14.18 -4.62 -5.57
CA GLU A 2 14.28 -4.13 -4.20
C GLU A 2 14.71 -2.67 -4.16
N LEU A 3 14.15 -1.94 -3.22
CA LEU A 3 14.51 -0.55 -3.00
C LEU A 3 15.72 -0.46 -2.06
N THR A 4 16.64 0.44 -2.37
CA THR A 4 17.74 0.75 -1.44
C THR A 4 17.21 1.57 -0.26
N SER A 5 17.99 1.62 0.83
CA SER A 5 17.63 2.44 2.00
C SER A 5 17.46 3.91 1.64
N LYS A 6 18.30 4.42 0.75
CA LYS A 6 18.21 5.79 0.28
C LYS A 6 16.94 6.05 -0.51
N GLN A 7 16.57 5.11 -1.41
CA GLN A 7 15.33 5.21 -2.17
C GLN A 7 14.11 5.17 -1.26
N ARG A 8 14.11 4.29 -0.25
CA ARG A 8 13.02 4.22 0.73
C ARG A 8 12.86 5.52 1.49
N ALA A 9 13.95 6.13 1.90
CA ALA A 9 13.93 7.40 2.61
C ALA A 9 13.30 8.51 1.76
N GLN A 10 13.67 8.58 0.48
CA GLN A 10 13.10 9.55 -0.46
C GLN A 10 11.60 9.34 -0.65
N LEU A 11 11.17 8.08 -0.81
CA LEU A 11 9.76 7.76 -1.01
C LEU A 11 8.93 8.04 0.25
N ARG A 12 9.49 7.80 1.45
CA ARG A 12 8.81 8.16 2.70
C ARG A 12 8.56 9.66 2.80
N GLY A 13 9.54 10.46 2.38
CA GLY A 13 9.38 11.91 2.33
C GLY A 13 8.27 12.34 1.40
N LEU A 14 8.19 11.75 0.22
CA LEU A 14 7.13 12.00 -0.75
C LEU A 14 5.76 11.56 -0.23
N ALA A 15 5.70 10.43 0.48
CA ALA A 15 4.45 9.90 1.00
C ALA A 15 3.76 10.84 1.99
N ASN A 16 4.52 11.69 2.68
CA ASN A 16 3.94 12.66 3.61
C ASN A 16 3.12 13.74 2.91
N THR A 17 3.29 13.90 1.60
CA THR A 17 2.59 14.93 0.83
C THR A 17 1.41 14.40 0.02
N ILE A 18 1.19 13.10 0.02
CA ILE A 18 0.09 12.50 -0.75
C ILE A 18 -1.04 12.04 0.16
N ASP A 19 -2.25 12.02 -0.39
CA ASP A 19 -3.43 11.58 0.32
C ASP A 19 -3.56 10.06 0.30
N THR A 20 -4.21 9.51 1.33
CA THR A 20 -4.57 8.10 1.37
C THR A 20 -5.67 7.84 0.35
N ILE A 21 -5.43 6.93 -0.60
CA ILE A 21 -6.40 6.60 -1.65
C ILE A 21 -6.91 5.17 -1.57
N ILE A 22 -6.22 4.30 -0.85
CA ILE A 22 -6.63 2.90 -0.68
C ILE A 22 -7.03 2.68 0.78
N HIS A 23 -8.23 2.13 0.99
CA HIS A 23 -8.73 1.82 2.32
C HIS A 23 -9.08 0.34 2.39
N ILE A 24 -8.48 -0.38 3.33
CA ILE A 24 -8.73 -1.80 3.54
C ILE A 24 -9.71 -1.94 4.69
N GLY A 25 -10.95 -2.30 4.35
CA GLY A 25 -12.02 -2.45 5.33
C GLY A 25 -12.14 -3.88 5.86
N LYS A 26 -13.28 -4.17 6.47
CA LYS A 26 -13.53 -5.48 7.10
C LYS A 26 -13.55 -6.65 6.11
N ASP A 27 -13.73 -6.40 4.83
CA ASP A 27 -13.72 -7.43 3.80
C ASP A 27 -12.31 -7.86 3.41
N GLY A 28 -11.30 -7.18 3.95
CA GLY A 28 -9.91 -7.51 3.71
C GLY A 28 -9.45 -7.20 2.29
N ILE A 29 -8.58 -8.05 1.76
CA ILE A 29 -7.99 -7.85 0.43
C ILE A 29 -8.67 -8.80 -0.56
N GLY A 30 -9.54 -8.23 -1.39
CA GLY A 30 -10.22 -8.97 -2.45
C GLY A 30 -9.78 -8.52 -3.84
N GLU A 31 -10.34 -9.15 -4.88
CA GLU A 31 -9.98 -8.85 -6.26
C GLU A 31 -10.22 -7.39 -6.64
N ASN A 32 -11.32 -6.81 -6.19
CA ASN A 32 -11.62 -5.42 -6.50
C ASN A 32 -10.60 -4.46 -5.89
N LEU A 33 -10.16 -4.73 -4.67
CA LEU A 33 -9.14 -3.92 -4.02
C LEU A 33 -7.79 -4.05 -4.71
N VAL A 34 -7.42 -5.28 -5.09
CA VAL A 34 -6.18 -5.53 -5.83
C VAL A 34 -6.19 -4.77 -7.15
N LYS A 35 -7.29 -4.83 -7.88
CA LYS A 35 -7.42 -4.12 -9.15
C LYS A 35 -7.34 -2.61 -8.96
N GLN A 36 -8.04 -2.09 -7.96
CA GLN A 36 -8.00 -0.66 -7.64
C GLN A 36 -6.59 -0.20 -7.29
N THR A 37 -5.87 -1.00 -6.52
CA THR A 37 -4.48 -0.71 -6.14
C THR A 37 -3.57 -0.75 -7.35
N ASP A 38 -3.72 -1.76 -8.21
CA ASP A 38 -2.92 -1.90 -9.42
C ASP A 38 -3.15 -0.72 -10.38
N ASP A 39 -4.41 -0.34 -10.60
CA ASP A 39 -4.76 0.81 -11.43
C ASP A 39 -4.19 2.11 -10.87
N ALA A 40 -4.23 2.27 -9.55
CA ALA A 40 -3.67 3.45 -8.89
C ALA A 40 -2.15 3.52 -9.07
N LEU A 41 -1.46 2.38 -8.97
CA LEU A 41 -0.02 2.32 -9.16
C LEU A 41 0.40 2.58 -10.61
N GLU A 42 -0.43 2.21 -11.59
CA GLU A 42 -0.17 2.55 -12.98
C GLU A 42 -0.29 4.04 -13.24
N ALA A 43 -1.25 4.69 -12.58
CA ALA A 43 -1.45 6.13 -12.73
C ALA A 43 -0.45 6.95 -11.91
N ARG A 44 0.06 6.38 -10.82
CA ARG A 44 0.94 7.05 -9.87
C ARG A 44 2.04 6.09 -9.44
N GLU A 45 3.27 6.56 -9.36
CA GLU A 45 4.40 5.72 -8.96
C GLU A 45 4.37 5.34 -7.48
N LEU A 46 3.73 6.16 -6.65
CA LEU A 46 3.65 5.97 -5.21
C LEU A 46 2.22 6.20 -4.75
N ILE A 47 1.69 5.26 -3.98
CA ILE A 47 0.36 5.38 -3.40
C ILE A 47 0.41 5.12 -1.90
N LYS A 48 -0.63 5.56 -1.21
CA LYS A 48 -0.77 5.44 0.23
C LYS A 48 -2.08 4.72 0.55
N GLY A 49 -2.00 3.71 1.41
CA GLY A 49 -3.16 2.94 1.84
C GLY A 49 -3.28 2.93 3.36
N ARG A 50 -4.48 2.60 3.85
CA ARG A 50 -4.77 2.53 5.27
C ARG A 50 -5.64 1.33 5.57
N VAL A 51 -5.32 0.59 6.64
CA VAL A 51 -6.17 -0.47 7.17
C VAL A 51 -7.11 0.15 8.20
N LEU A 52 -8.41 -0.09 8.02
CA LEU A 52 -9.41 0.45 8.94
C LEU A 52 -9.42 -0.35 10.24
N GLU A 53 -9.75 0.31 11.35
CA GLU A 53 -9.69 -0.26 12.70
C GLU A 53 -10.57 -1.50 12.90
N ASN A 54 -11.67 -1.60 12.16
CA ASN A 54 -12.59 -2.72 12.31
C ASN A 54 -12.17 -3.97 11.55
N ASN A 55 -11.01 -3.97 10.92
CA ASN A 55 -10.48 -5.16 10.26
C ASN A 55 -9.65 -5.96 11.27
N ILE A 56 -10.14 -7.15 11.63
CA ILE A 56 -9.48 -8.01 12.61
C ILE A 56 -8.58 -9.06 11.97
N GLU A 57 -8.64 -9.24 10.66
CA GLU A 57 -7.87 -10.26 9.95
C GLU A 57 -6.49 -9.77 9.52
N TYR A 58 -6.36 -8.48 9.26
CA TYR A 58 -5.13 -7.91 8.74
C TYR A 58 -4.65 -6.75 9.59
N ASP A 59 -3.39 -6.80 10.01
CA ASP A 59 -2.73 -5.59 10.47
C ASP A 59 -2.15 -4.84 9.26
N ALA A 60 -1.67 -3.61 9.49
CA ALA A 60 -1.19 -2.78 8.39
C ALA A 60 0.00 -3.39 7.65
N ARG A 61 0.89 -4.06 8.37
CA ARG A 61 2.08 -4.69 7.76
C ARG A 61 1.68 -5.86 6.86
N LEU A 62 0.83 -6.74 7.36
CA LEU A 62 0.39 -7.90 6.60
C LEU A 62 -0.40 -7.48 5.36
N ALA A 63 -1.30 -6.51 5.51
CA ALA A 63 -2.07 -5.99 4.40
C ALA A 63 -1.18 -5.36 3.33
N ALA A 64 -0.19 -4.56 3.74
CA ALA A 64 0.75 -3.95 2.80
C ALA A 64 1.55 -5.00 2.03
N GLN A 65 2.03 -6.03 2.72
CA GLN A 65 2.77 -7.11 2.07
C GLN A 65 1.93 -7.89 1.09
N GLU A 66 0.68 -8.18 1.43
CA GLU A 66 -0.24 -8.89 0.56
C GLU A 66 -0.57 -8.09 -0.70
N LEU A 67 -0.87 -6.81 -0.55
CA LEU A 67 -1.13 -5.93 -1.69
C LEU A 67 0.11 -5.76 -2.57
N ALA A 68 1.27 -5.59 -1.97
CA ALA A 68 2.52 -5.44 -2.72
C ALA A 68 2.80 -6.69 -3.55
N LYS A 69 2.59 -7.87 -2.97
CA LYS A 69 2.77 -9.13 -3.67
C LYS A 69 1.79 -9.28 -4.83
N ALA A 70 0.52 -8.98 -4.60
CA ALA A 70 -0.53 -9.10 -5.61
C ALA A 70 -0.36 -8.13 -6.77
N THR A 71 0.19 -6.95 -6.52
CA THR A 71 0.39 -5.90 -7.52
C THR A 71 1.83 -5.80 -8.02
N ARG A 72 2.71 -6.67 -7.56
CA ARG A 72 4.15 -6.69 -7.90
C ARG A 72 4.83 -5.36 -7.58
N SER A 73 4.48 -4.80 -6.44
CA SER A 73 5.05 -3.54 -5.96
C SER A 73 5.86 -3.75 -4.70
N GLU A 74 6.46 -2.69 -4.19
CA GLU A 74 7.29 -2.73 -2.98
C GLU A 74 6.66 -1.92 -1.86
N VAL A 75 6.73 -2.47 -0.63
CA VAL A 75 6.32 -1.74 0.56
C VAL A 75 7.45 -0.79 0.97
N VAL A 76 7.15 0.50 1.02
CA VAL A 76 8.12 1.53 1.42
C VAL A 76 8.15 1.68 2.94
N GLN A 77 6.98 1.80 3.54
CA GLN A 77 6.85 2.02 4.99
C GLN A 77 5.49 1.58 5.48
N VAL A 78 5.45 1.03 6.70
CA VAL A 78 4.21 0.75 7.43
C VAL A 78 4.29 1.48 8.76
N ILE A 79 3.23 2.21 9.08
CA ILE A 79 3.15 2.99 10.33
C ILE A 79 2.10 2.37 11.24
#